data_80c529e010077b265b830eb4e29c11bb
#
_entry.id   80c529e010077b265b830eb4e29c11bb
#
_cell.length_a   1.000
_cell.length_b   1.000
_cell.length_c   1.000
_cell.angle_alpha   90.00
_cell.angle_beta   90.00
_cell.angle_gamma   90.00
#
_symmetry.space_group_name_H-M   'P 1'
#
loop_
_entity.id
_entity.type
_entity.pdbx_description
1 polymer ?
#
loop_
_entity_poly.entity_id
_entity_poly.type
_entity_poly.pdbx_seq_one_letter_code
_entity_poly.pdbx_strand_id
1 'polypeptide(L)'
;MSSKFGFILVKPQLGENIGACARAMKNFGFSKLHIVEPKINFPNHKAKATSVGAYDIINKAKVFNNIQDAIDPFNLVISLSARRRDINKKNISLKEFQKIIKRRNLNLGLMFGPEASGLSNKDLSFSNYILQIPTSSKFKSLNLSHSLIVICYEIFKSLNDKKIKNNELNLKVSSKSKISSLLAHLISLLEKKDFFIPKEKRHSMILNINNLIYRLEPNDKELRILASIISSLSRK
;
A
#
# COMPACT_ATOMS: atom_id res chain seq x y z
N MET A 1 -12.11 1.95 -15.26
CA MET A 1 -10.95 1.09 -14.90
C MET A 1 -9.97 1.80 -13.97
N SER A 2 -9.67 3.08 -14.16
CA SER A 2 -8.70 3.85 -13.37
C SER A 2 -9.04 4.04 -11.89
N SER A 3 -10.31 4.03 -11.52
CA SER A 3 -10.79 4.25 -10.14
C SER A 3 -10.40 3.16 -9.14
N LYS A 4 -9.97 1.99 -9.63
CA LYS A 4 -9.55 0.85 -8.79
C LYS A 4 -8.14 0.99 -8.22
N PHE A 5 -7.32 1.89 -8.76
CA PHE A 5 -5.92 2.05 -8.40
C PHE A 5 -5.72 3.40 -7.72
N GLY A 6 -5.09 3.38 -6.55
CA GLY A 6 -4.65 4.57 -5.85
C GLY A 6 -3.15 4.53 -5.59
N PHE A 7 -2.51 5.67 -5.71
CA PHE A 7 -1.08 5.84 -5.50
C PHE A 7 -0.88 6.61 -4.19
N ILE A 8 -0.05 6.06 -3.31
CA ILE A 8 0.14 6.56 -1.95
C ILE A 8 1.61 6.93 -1.80
N LEU A 9 1.90 8.22 -1.66
CA LEU A 9 3.24 8.72 -1.41
C LEU A 9 3.41 8.95 0.09
N VAL A 10 4.31 8.21 0.72
CA VAL A 10 4.59 8.31 2.15
C VAL A 10 5.78 9.22 2.38
N LYS A 11 5.57 10.30 3.11
CA LYS A 11 6.58 11.28 3.50
C LYS A 11 7.42 11.81 2.33
N PRO A 12 6.78 12.18 1.18
CA PRO A 12 7.53 12.70 0.06
C PRO A 12 8.28 13.98 0.46
N GLN A 13 9.53 14.10 -0.04
CA GLN A 13 10.47 15.14 0.37
C GLN A 13 10.60 16.27 -0.66
N LEU A 14 10.27 16.02 -1.92
CA LEU A 14 10.43 16.95 -3.02
C LEU A 14 9.11 17.19 -3.76
N GLY A 15 8.71 18.46 -3.88
CA GLY A 15 7.52 18.85 -4.64
C GLY A 15 7.62 18.46 -6.12
N GLU A 16 8.83 18.55 -6.67
CA GLU A 16 9.14 18.16 -8.03
C GLU A 16 8.81 16.70 -8.31
N ASN A 17 9.10 15.81 -7.36
CA ASN A 17 8.76 14.38 -7.47
C ASN A 17 7.26 14.16 -7.41
N ILE A 18 6.54 14.89 -6.55
CA ILE A 18 5.06 14.78 -6.47
C ILE A 18 4.44 15.21 -7.80
N GLY A 19 4.89 16.33 -8.37
CA GLY A 19 4.39 16.80 -9.66
C GLY A 19 4.69 15.81 -10.81
N ALA A 20 5.92 15.29 -10.87
CA ALA A 20 6.30 14.27 -11.83
C ALA A 20 5.49 12.97 -11.67
N CYS A 21 5.17 12.56 -10.43
CA CYS A 21 4.27 11.44 -10.16
C CYS A 21 2.86 11.70 -10.71
N ALA A 22 2.30 12.88 -10.47
CA ALA A 22 0.98 13.24 -10.99
C ALA A 22 0.95 13.21 -12.53
N ARG A 23 2.00 13.71 -13.18
CA ARG A 23 2.16 13.64 -14.64
C ARG A 23 2.23 12.20 -15.14
N ALA A 24 3.03 11.34 -14.50
CA ALA A 24 3.13 9.93 -14.82
C ALA A 24 1.76 9.22 -14.67
N MET A 25 1.02 9.49 -13.60
CA MET A 25 -0.32 8.96 -13.40
C MET A 25 -1.27 9.36 -14.52
N LYS A 26 -1.27 10.64 -14.92
CA LYS A 26 -2.15 11.16 -15.97
C LYS A 26 -1.87 10.53 -17.32
N ASN A 27 -0.60 10.26 -17.67
CA ASN A 27 -0.21 9.60 -18.92
C ASN A 27 -0.87 8.23 -19.10
N PHE A 28 -1.18 7.54 -18.00
CA PHE A 28 -1.81 6.21 -18.01
C PHE A 28 -3.26 6.21 -17.51
N GLY A 29 -3.88 7.40 -17.38
CA GLY A 29 -5.29 7.56 -17.02
C GLY A 29 -5.59 7.31 -15.54
N PHE A 30 -4.62 7.43 -14.64
CA PHE A 30 -4.81 7.35 -13.19
C PHE A 30 -4.94 8.73 -12.56
N SER A 31 -5.76 8.85 -11.50
CA SER A 31 -6.04 10.15 -10.87
C SER A 31 -6.10 10.12 -9.34
N LYS A 32 -6.17 8.93 -8.70
CA LYS A 32 -6.31 8.82 -7.24
C LYS A 32 -4.94 8.90 -6.58
N LEU A 33 -4.57 10.07 -6.06
CA LEU A 33 -3.33 10.34 -5.36
C LEU A 33 -3.60 10.60 -3.88
N HIS A 34 -2.96 9.83 -3.01
CA HIS A 34 -2.91 10.03 -1.57
C HIS A 34 -1.50 10.41 -1.15
N ILE A 35 -1.36 11.38 -0.24
CA ILE A 35 -0.10 11.84 0.28
C ILE A 35 -0.15 11.73 1.80
N VAL A 36 0.82 11.05 2.39
CA VAL A 36 0.90 10.83 3.83
C VAL A 36 2.07 11.60 4.39
N GLU A 37 1.82 12.47 5.37
CA GLU A 37 2.82 13.24 6.12
C GLU A 37 3.91 13.87 5.22
N PRO A 38 3.56 14.69 4.19
CA PRO A 38 4.55 15.30 3.32
C PRO A 38 5.58 16.10 4.15
N LYS A 39 6.86 16.01 3.78
CA LYS A 39 7.96 16.75 4.44
C LYS A 39 8.14 18.18 3.92
N ILE A 40 7.24 18.60 3.08
CA ILE A 40 7.17 19.93 2.45
C ILE A 40 5.75 20.46 2.56
N ASN A 41 5.58 21.75 2.43
CA ASN A 41 4.25 22.34 2.25
C ASN A 41 3.64 21.83 0.96
N PHE A 42 2.42 21.27 1.03
CA PHE A 42 1.71 20.72 -0.11
C PHE A 42 0.25 21.24 -0.12
N PRO A 43 -0.28 21.65 -1.30
CA PRO A 43 0.42 21.79 -2.59
C PRO A 43 1.41 22.97 -2.61
N ASN A 44 2.42 22.92 -3.49
CA ASN A 44 3.37 24.01 -3.68
C ASN A 44 3.67 24.26 -5.16
N HIS A 45 4.37 25.39 -5.44
CA HIS A 45 4.68 25.82 -6.80
C HIS A 45 5.56 24.83 -7.57
N LYS A 46 6.47 24.11 -6.91
CA LYS A 46 7.34 23.11 -7.53
C LYS A 46 6.55 21.88 -8.01
N ALA A 47 5.63 21.39 -7.18
CA ALA A 47 4.72 20.33 -7.57
C ALA A 47 3.83 20.74 -8.74
N LYS A 48 3.35 21.99 -8.75
CA LYS A 48 2.57 22.55 -9.85
C LYS A 48 3.40 22.62 -11.14
N ALA A 49 4.60 23.17 -11.09
CA ALA A 49 5.47 23.37 -12.25
C ALA A 49 5.84 22.02 -12.93
N THR A 50 6.19 21.01 -12.15
CA THR A 50 6.60 19.69 -12.69
C THR A 50 5.44 18.78 -13.09
N SER A 51 4.20 19.11 -12.67
CA SER A 51 3.02 18.32 -13.04
C SER A 51 2.59 18.47 -14.51
N VAL A 52 3.00 19.51 -15.19
CA VAL A 52 2.75 19.86 -16.60
C VAL A 52 1.47 19.23 -17.17
N GLY A 53 0.33 19.94 -17.05
CA GLY A 53 -0.97 19.47 -17.52
C GLY A 53 -1.68 18.45 -16.61
N ALA A 54 -1.05 17.98 -15.52
CA ALA A 54 -1.62 17.07 -14.54
C ALA A 54 -1.95 17.72 -13.18
N TYR A 55 -2.10 19.04 -13.16
CA TYR A 55 -2.36 19.80 -11.93
C TYR A 55 -3.70 19.46 -11.27
N ASP A 56 -4.66 18.99 -12.05
CA ASP A 56 -5.94 18.46 -11.55
C ASP A 56 -5.76 17.29 -10.59
N ILE A 57 -4.73 16.45 -10.78
CA ILE A 57 -4.39 15.36 -9.85
C ILE A 57 -3.82 15.93 -8.55
N ILE A 58 -2.95 16.95 -8.63
CA ILE A 58 -2.39 17.63 -7.46
C ILE A 58 -3.52 18.27 -6.63
N ASN A 59 -4.45 18.98 -7.27
CA ASN A 59 -5.57 19.64 -6.59
C ASN A 59 -6.55 18.66 -5.93
N LYS A 60 -6.74 17.48 -6.51
CA LYS A 60 -7.63 16.44 -5.98
C LYS A 60 -6.91 15.47 -5.04
N ALA A 61 -5.60 15.61 -4.86
CA ALA A 61 -4.84 14.76 -3.96
C ALA A 61 -5.34 14.91 -2.52
N LYS A 62 -5.48 13.78 -1.83
CA LYS A 62 -5.87 13.76 -0.42
C LYS A 62 -4.62 13.66 0.44
N VAL A 63 -4.52 14.54 1.43
CA VAL A 63 -3.42 14.54 2.41
C VAL A 63 -3.89 13.88 3.70
N PHE A 64 -3.05 13.01 4.26
CA PHE A 64 -3.35 12.24 5.46
C PHE A 64 -2.22 12.38 6.49
N ASN A 65 -2.57 12.30 7.76
CA ASN A 65 -1.63 12.37 8.88
C ASN A 65 -1.04 10.98 9.25
N ASN A 66 -1.58 9.90 8.68
CA ASN A 66 -1.09 8.55 8.92
C ASN A 66 -1.42 7.64 7.73
N ILE A 67 -0.74 6.47 7.68
CA ILE A 67 -0.91 5.50 6.59
C ILE A 67 -2.27 4.80 6.70
N GLN A 68 -2.76 4.53 7.90
CA GLN A 68 -4.00 3.78 8.12
C GLN A 68 -5.17 4.46 7.41
N ASP A 69 -5.35 5.77 7.61
CA ASP A 69 -6.42 6.53 6.97
C ASP A 69 -6.25 6.59 5.44
N ALA A 70 -5.00 6.68 4.98
CA ALA A 70 -4.70 6.74 3.56
C ALA A 70 -5.02 5.44 2.81
N ILE A 71 -4.94 4.28 3.50
CA ILE A 71 -5.18 2.95 2.90
C ILE A 71 -6.61 2.44 3.07
N ASP A 72 -7.42 3.05 3.92
CA ASP A 72 -8.81 2.63 4.22
C ASP A 72 -9.67 2.32 2.99
N PRO A 73 -9.60 3.10 1.89
CA PRO A 73 -10.43 2.84 0.71
C PRO A 73 -10.00 1.59 -0.08
N PHE A 74 -8.86 0.98 0.25
CA PHE A 74 -8.31 -0.14 -0.51
C PHE A 74 -8.56 -1.46 0.20
N ASN A 75 -8.78 -2.51 -0.59
CA ASN A 75 -8.85 -3.87 -0.06
C ASN A 75 -7.51 -4.62 -0.19
N LEU A 76 -6.61 -4.09 -1.01
CA LEU A 76 -5.25 -4.60 -1.15
C LEU A 76 -4.26 -3.44 -1.21
N VAL A 77 -3.11 -3.57 -0.54
CA VAL A 77 -2.01 -2.61 -0.60
C VAL A 77 -0.72 -3.33 -0.95
N ILE A 78 -0.02 -2.82 -1.94
CA ILE A 78 1.31 -3.29 -2.35
C ILE A 78 2.31 -2.17 -2.13
N SER A 79 3.36 -2.45 -1.39
CA SER A 79 4.46 -1.53 -1.13
C SER A 79 5.59 -1.74 -2.12
N LEU A 80 6.16 -0.65 -2.64
CA LEU A 80 7.33 -0.66 -3.51
C LEU A 80 8.60 -0.52 -2.65
N SER A 81 9.54 -1.46 -2.75
CA SER A 81 10.82 -1.38 -2.06
C SER A 81 11.93 -1.99 -2.90
N ALA A 82 13.03 -1.25 -3.04
CA ALA A 82 14.26 -1.75 -3.68
C ALA A 82 15.14 -2.56 -2.72
N ARG A 83 14.92 -2.43 -1.42
CA ARG A 83 15.74 -3.06 -0.37
C ARG A 83 15.06 -4.32 0.15
N ARG A 84 15.83 -5.37 0.39
CA ARG A 84 15.37 -6.47 1.26
C ARG A 84 15.18 -5.91 2.66
N ARG A 85 14.07 -6.23 3.28
CA ARG A 85 13.73 -5.82 4.64
C ARG A 85 13.58 -7.06 5.51
N ASP A 86 14.03 -6.95 6.73
CA ASP A 86 13.81 -7.98 7.75
C ASP A 86 12.36 -7.85 8.27
N ILE A 87 11.44 -8.36 7.47
CA ILE A 87 10.01 -8.36 7.76
C ILE A 87 9.39 -9.60 7.11
N ASN A 88 8.59 -10.34 7.88
CA ASN A 88 7.90 -11.53 7.38
C ASN A 88 6.72 -11.13 6.45
N LYS A 89 7.06 -10.66 5.25
CA LYS A 89 6.12 -10.19 4.23
C LYS A 89 6.46 -10.83 2.88
N LYS A 90 5.44 -11.29 2.15
CA LYS A 90 5.65 -11.90 0.85
C LYS A 90 6.14 -10.87 -0.16
N ASN A 91 7.31 -11.14 -0.74
CA ASN A 91 7.78 -10.43 -1.93
C ASN A 91 7.13 -11.05 -3.16
N ILE A 92 6.65 -10.20 -4.07
CA ILE A 92 6.03 -10.61 -5.33
C ILE A 92 6.84 -10.11 -6.52
N SER A 93 6.85 -10.91 -7.57
CA SER A 93 7.42 -10.56 -8.87
C SER A 93 6.44 -9.70 -9.68
N LEU A 94 6.93 -9.05 -10.76
CA LEU A 94 6.06 -8.35 -11.71
C LEU A 94 5.00 -9.28 -12.34
N LYS A 95 5.33 -10.56 -12.58
CA LYS A 95 4.36 -11.55 -13.08
C LYS A 95 3.22 -11.81 -12.07
N GLU A 96 3.54 -11.93 -10.79
CA GLU A 96 2.52 -12.09 -9.74
C GLU A 96 1.70 -10.80 -9.59
N PHE A 97 2.34 -9.63 -9.66
CA PHE A 97 1.66 -8.33 -9.68
C PHE A 97 0.66 -8.23 -10.84
N GLN A 98 1.06 -8.60 -12.07
CA GLN A 98 0.18 -8.64 -13.23
C GLN A 98 -1.04 -9.56 -13.05
N LYS A 99 -0.91 -10.66 -12.31
CA LYS A 99 -2.05 -11.51 -11.94
C LYS A 99 -2.97 -10.83 -10.93
N ILE A 100 -2.40 -10.17 -9.93
CA ILE A 100 -3.16 -9.48 -8.88
C ILE A 100 -4.02 -8.36 -9.49
N ILE A 101 -3.47 -7.51 -10.36
CA ILE A 101 -4.21 -6.37 -10.93
C ILE A 101 -5.39 -6.77 -11.83
N LYS A 102 -5.45 -8.03 -12.27
CA LYS A 102 -6.56 -8.59 -13.06
C LYS A 102 -7.70 -9.14 -12.19
N ARG A 103 -7.55 -9.21 -10.86
CA ARG A 103 -8.61 -9.68 -9.95
C ARG A 103 -9.86 -8.80 -10.07
N ARG A 104 -11.05 -9.44 -9.98
CA ARG A 104 -12.33 -8.72 -9.91
C ARG A 104 -12.47 -8.06 -8.52
N ASN A 105 -13.24 -6.97 -8.45
CA ASN A 105 -13.51 -6.23 -7.20
C ASN A 105 -12.26 -5.76 -6.45
N LEU A 106 -11.15 -5.52 -7.17
CA LEU A 106 -9.92 -5.02 -6.63
C LEU A 106 -10.00 -3.49 -6.46
N ASN A 107 -9.68 -3.01 -5.25
CA ASN A 107 -9.28 -1.65 -4.98
C ASN A 107 -7.85 -1.70 -4.44
N LEU A 108 -6.89 -1.34 -5.28
CA LEU A 108 -5.46 -1.51 -5.01
C LEU A 108 -4.81 -0.17 -4.65
N GLY A 109 -4.21 -0.12 -3.45
CA GLY A 109 -3.28 0.93 -3.05
C GLY A 109 -1.84 0.53 -3.38
N LEU A 110 -1.11 1.43 -4.02
CA LEU A 110 0.31 1.28 -4.36
C LEU A 110 1.10 2.28 -3.54
N MET A 111 1.90 1.80 -2.60
CA MET A 111 2.57 2.62 -1.61
C MET A 111 4.05 2.78 -1.92
N PHE A 112 4.49 4.03 -1.99
CA PHE A 112 5.85 4.47 -2.28
C PHE A 112 6.40 5.24 -1.10
N GLY A 113 7.65 4.99 -0.74
CA GLY A 113 8.31 5.63 0.40
C GLY A 113 9.04 6.94 0.04
N PRO A 114 9.57 7.62 1.06
CA PRO A 114 10.39 8.80 0.88
C PRO A 114 11.65 8.50 0.07
N GLU A 115 12.12 9.49 -0.66
CA GLU A 115 13.20 9.38 -1.64
C GLU A 115 14.53 8.90 -1.01
N ALA A 116 14.88 9.41 0.15
CA ALA A 116 16.15 9.11 0.80
C ALA A 116 16.20 7.72 1.45
N SER A 117 15.13 7.29 2.12
CA SER A 117 15.15 6.10 2.98
C SER A 117 14.27 4.94 2.49
N GLY A 118 13.30 5.23 1.60
CA GLY A 118 12.24 4.29 1.26
C GLY A 118 11.30 4.02 2.45
N LEU A 119 10.39 3.08 2.30
CA LEU A 119 9.44 2.67 3.34
C LEU A 119 10.16 2.00 4.52
N SER A 120 9.78 2.35 5.75
CA SER A 120 10.23 1.68 6.96
C SER A 120 9.53 0.33 7.15
N ASN A 121 10.02 -0.52 8.07
CA ASN A 121 9.35 -1.77 8.42
C ASN A 121 7.93 -1.52 8.96
N LYS A 122 7.74 -0.43 9.70
CA LYS A 122 6.42 0.01 10.17
C LYS A 122 5.50 0.33 8.99
N ASP A 123 5.96 1.07 7.98
CA ASP A 123 5.16 1.40 6.80
C ASP A 123 4.82 0.13 6.00
N LEU A 124 5.79 -0.76 5.82
CA LEU A 124 5.60 -2.03 5.12
C LEU A 124 4.62 -2.96 5.83
N SER A 125 4.48 -2.86 7.17
CA SER A 125 3.55 -3.72 7.93
C SER A 125 2.09 -3.52 7.51
N PHE A 126 1.73 -2.37 6.96
CA PHE A 126 0.38 -2.06 6.48
C PHE A 126 0.05 -2.60 5.08
N SER A 127 1.01 -3.16 4.36
CA SER A 127 0.79 -3.73 3.03
C SER A 127 0.53 -5.23 3.07
N ASN A 128 -0.04 -5.78 1.99
CA ASN A 128 -0.20 -7.23 1.80
C ASN A 128 1.07 -7.84 1.22
N TYR A 129 1.69 -7.13 0.28
CA TYR A 129 2.86 -7.58 -0.48
C TYR A 129 3.90 -6.49 -0.59
N ILE A 130 5.12 -6.91 -0.83
CA ILE A 130 6.21 -6.04 -1.28
C ILE A 130 6.50 -6.38 -2.73
N LEU A 131 6.50 -5.36 -3.59
CA LEU A 131 6.90 -5.46 -4.98
C LEU A 131 8.25 -4.79 -5.17
N GLN A 132 9.19 -5.51 -5.74
CA GLN A 132 10.47 -4.97 -6.16
C GLN A 132 10.49 -4.82 -7.68
N ILE A 133 10.79 -3.61 -8.16
CA ILE A 133 11.06 -3.37 -9.58
C ILE A 133 12.45 -3.92 -9.87
N PRO A 134 12.62 -4.83 -10.85
CA PRO A 134 13.93 -5.31 -11.24
C PRO A 134 14.81 -4.16 -11.76
N THR A 135 16.00 -4.04 -11.20
CA THR A 135 17.02 -3.06 -11.57
C THR A 135 18.39 -3.71 -11.56
N SER A 136 19.42 -2.98 -12.00
CA SER A 136 20.79 -3.46 -11.89
C SER A 136 21.17 -3.81 -10.46
N SER A 137 21.90 -4.89 -10.25
CA SER A 137 22.41 -5.30 -8.92
C SER A 137 23.32 -4.24 -8.30
N LYS A 138 24.01 -3.45 -9.13
CA LYS A 138 24.92 -2.39 -8.70
C LYS A 138 24.21 -1.10 -8.27
N PHE A 139 23.03 -0.80 -8.84
CA PHE A 139 22.27 0.41 -8.52
C PHE A 139 20.77 0.11 -8.52
N LYS A 140 20.24 -0.18 -7.32
CA LYS A 140 18.86 -0.68 -7.13
C LYS A 140 17.84 0.39 -6.90
N SER A 141 18.25 1.57 -6.41
CA SER A 141 17.34 2.64 -6.05
C SER A 141 16.89 3.43 -7.27
N LEU A 142 15.58 3.47 -7.51
CA LEU A 142 14.97 4.34 -8.52
C LEU A 142 14.43 5.59 -7.83
N ASN A 143 14.46 6.71 -8.53
CA ASN A 143 13.73 7.91 -8.13
C ASN A 143 12.24 7.59 -7.95
N LEU A 144 11.56 8.31 -7.05
CA LEU A 144 10.15 8.11 -6.71
C LEU A 144 9.25 8.14 -7.96
N SER A 145 9.35 9.17 -8.79
CA SER A 145 8.53 9.29 -10.00
C SER A 145 8.87 8.26 -11.07
N HIS A 146 10.14 7.85 -11.16
CA HIS A 146 10.56 6.78 -12.07
C HIS A 146 10.00 5.42 -11.64
N SER A 147 10.00 5.13 -10.35
CA SER A 147 9.35 3.93 -9.82
C SER A 147 7.86 3.92 -10.13
N LEU A 148 7.19 5.05 -9.93
CA LEU A 148 5.76 5.18 -10.13
C LEU A 148 5.37 5.04 -11.61
N ILE A 149 6.11 5.64 -12.54
CA ILE A 149 5.80 5.52 -13.98
C ILE A 149 5.95 4.08 -14.48
N VAL A 150 6.95 3.33 -14.00
CA VAL A 150 7.11 1.91 -14.35
C VAL A 150 5.88 1.11 -13.91
N ILE A 151 5.38 1.35 -12.70
CA ILE A 151 4.19 0.68 -12.18
C ILE A 151 2.92 1.10 -12.94
N CYS A 152 2.76 2.37 -13.27
CA CYS A 152 1.66 2.85 -14.11
C CYS A 152 1.65 2.14 -15.48
N TYR A 153 2.82 2.03 -16.10
CA TYR A 153 2.98 1.34 -17.38
C TYR A 153 2.63 -0.16 -17.29
N GLU A 154 3.12 -0.85 -16.26
CA GLU A 154 2.83 -2.28 -16.05
C GLU A 154 1.33 -2.53 -15.84
N ILE A 155 0.65 -1.66 -15.10
CA ILE A 155 -0.81 -1.75 -14.93
C ILE A 155 -1.52 -1.51 -16.26
N PHE A 156 -1.17 -0.42 -16.95
CA PHE A 156 -1.78 -0.06 -18.23
C PHE A 156 -1.61 -1.16 -19.26
N LYS A 157 -0.39 -1.67 -19.44
CA LYS A 157 -0.07 -2.79 -20.33
C LYS A 157 -0.91 -4.03 -20.01
N SER A 158 -0.93 -4.44 -18.74
CA SER A 158 -1.64 -5.65 -18.31
C SER A 158 -3.17 -5.57 -18.47
N LEU A 159 -3.74 -4.37 -18.32
CA LEU A 159 -5.19 -4.16 -18.50
C LEU A 159 -5.59 -4.13 -19.98
N ASN A 160 -4.69 -3.72 -20.86
CA ASN A 160 -4.92 -3.66 -22.30
C ASN A 160 -4.50 -4.94 -23.04
N ASP A 161 -3.83 -5.87 -22.36
CA ASP A 161 -3.45 -7.15 -22.93
C ASP A 161 -4.65 -8.11 -23.00
N LYS A 162 -5.25 -8.23 -24.20
CA LYS A 162 -6.49 -8.98 -24.47
C LYS A 162 -6.32 -10.52 -24.36
N LYS A 163 -5.12 -11.04 -24.14
CA LYS A 163 -4.81 -12.49 -24.27
C LYS A 163 -4.93 -13.33 -23.00
N ILE A 164 -5.24 -12.76 -21.82
CA ILE A 164 -5.27 -13.54 -20.60
C ILE A 164 -6.68 -13.55 -19.98
N LYS A 165 -7.46 -14.57 -20.30
CA LYS A 165 -8.63 -14.95 -19.49
C LYS A 165 -8.14 -15.77 -18.30
N ASN A 166 -8.12 -15.19 -17.11
CA ASN A 166 -7.83 -15.93 -15.89
C ASN A 166 -9.13 -16.39 -15.21
N ASN A 167 -9.28 -17.69 -15.03
CA ASN A 167 -10.23 -18.30 -14.08
C ASN A 167 -9.63 -18.24 -12.66
N GLU A 168 -9.51 -17.05 -12.07
CA GLU A 168 -9.14 -16.93 -10.66
C GLU A 168 -10.38 -16.77 -9.79
N LEU A 169 -10.41 -17.52 -8.68
CA LEU A 169 -11.46 -17.46 -7.66
C LEU A 169 -11.75 -16.01 -7.27
N ASN A 170 -13.01 -15.60 -7.40
CA ASN A 170 -13.52 -14.26 -7.08
C ASN A 170 -13.59 -14.02 -5.56
N LEU A 171 -12.51 -14.18 -4.83
CA LEU A 171 -12.47 -13.84 -3.42
C LEU A 171 -12.39 -12.31 -3.27
N LYS A 172 -13.46 -11.73 -2.77
CA LYS A 172 -13.51 -10.30 -2.43
C LYS A 172 -12.78 -10.08 -1.12
N VAL A 173 -11.54 -9.59 -1.19
CA VAL A 173 -10.76 -9.22 0.01
C VAL A 173 -11.47 -8.07 0.74
N SER A 174 -11.52 -8.13 2.07
CA SER A 174 -12.12 -7.11 2.92
C SER A 174 -11.38 -5.78 2.84
N SER A 175 -12.08 -4.68 3.13
CA SER A 175 -11.46 -3.35 3.17
C SER A 175 -10.40 -3.25 4.27
N LYS A 176 -9.42 -2.39 4.08
CA LYS A 176 -8.36 -2.14 5.07
C LYS A 176 -8.91 -1.58 6.38
N SER A 177 -9.96 -0.77 6.32
CA SER A 177 -10.66 -0.27 7.49
C SER A 177 -11.18 -1.40 8.38
N LYS A 178 -11.87 -2.40 7.81
CA LYS A 178 -12.37 -3.56 8.56
C LYS A 178 -11.24 -4.37 9.19
N ILE A 179 -10.14 -4.56 8.45
CA ILE A 179 -8.96 -5.28 8.97
C ILE A 179 -8.32 -4.48 10.12
N SER A 180 -8.16 -3.17 9.96
CA SER A 180 -7.61 -2.29 11.00
C SER A 180 -8.46 -2.30 12.27
N SER A 181 -9.78 -2.30 12.14
CA SER A 181 -10.71 -2.39 13.29
C SER A 181 -10.54 -3.72 14.04
N LEU A 182 -10.43 -4.85 13.32
CA LEU A 182 -10.16 -6.15 13.93
C LEU A 182 -8.81 -6.17 14.66
N LEU A 183 -7.77 -5.62 14.03
CA LEU A 183 -6.42 -5.53 14.62
C LEU A 183 -6.40 -4.69 15.89
N ALA A 184 -7.05 -3.53 15.90
CA ALA A 184 -7.13 -2.68 17.08
C ALA A 184 -7.83 -3.40 18.24
N HIS A 185 -8.92 -4.11 17.95
CA HIS A 185 -9.61 -4.92 18.96
C HIS A 185 -8.75 -6.06 19.50
N LEU A 186 -8.09 -6.82 18.63
CA LEU A 186 -7.17 -7.91 19.00
C LEU A 186 -6.03 -7.40 19.89
N ILE A 187 -5.37 -6.32 19.48
CA ILE A 187 -4.26 -5.73 20.25
C ILE A 187 -4.72 -5.29 21.63
N SER A 188 -5.88 -4.64 21.73
CA SER A 188 -6.46 -4.23 23.03
C SER A 188 -6.74 -5.42 23.96
N LEU A 189 -7.22 -6.55 23.42
CA LEU A 189 -7.45 -7.77 24.22
C LEU A 189 -6.12 -8.42 24.65
N LEU A 190 -5.13 -8.44 23.79
CA LEU A 190 -3.80 -8.97 24.08
C LEU A 190 -3.08 -8.13 25.15
N GLU A 191 -3.26 -6.81 25.16
CA GLU A 191 -2.75 -5.93 26.22
C GLU A 191 -3.38 -6.25 27.57
N LYS A 192 -4.68 -6.49 27.64
CA LYS A 192 -5.37 -6.89 28.87
C LYS A 192 -4.93 -8.26 29.42
N LYS A 193 -4.29 -9.08 28.61
CA LYS A 193 -3.78 -10.42 28.97
C LYS A 193 -2.25 -10.43 29.14
N ASP A 194 -1.61 -9.26 29.21
CA ASP A 194 -0.14 -9.12 29.38
C ASP A 194 0.69 -9.86 28.32
N PHE A 195 0.10 -10.03 27.09
CA PHE A 195 0.75 -10.76 26.01
C PHE A 195 2.05 -10.11 25.53
N PHE A 196 2.19 -8.79 25.69
CA PHE A 196 3.33 -8.02 25.22
C PHE A 196 4.43 -7.88 26.27
N ILE A 197 4.79 -8.98 26.95
CA ILE A 197 5.89 -9.07 27.89
C ILE A 197 7.05 -9.85 27.24
N PRO A 198 8.31 -9.36 27.30
CA PRO A 198 8.75 -8.09 27.90
C PRO A 198 8.36 -6.87 27.04
N LYS A 199 8.19 -5.70 27.68
CA LYS A 199 7.70 -4.47 27.05
C LYS A 199 8.54 -4.00 25.86
N GLU A 200 9.84 -4.28 25.87
CA GLU A 200 10.77 -3.94 24.77
C GLU A 200 10.37 -4.62 23.45
N LYS A 201 9.79 -5.81 23.53
CA LYS A 201 9.33 -6.57 22.34
C LYS A 201 7.96 -6.17 21.83
N ARG A 202 7.20 -5.35 22.60
CA ARG A 202 5.83 -4.96 22.25
C ARG A 202 5.73 -4.42 20.80
N HIS A 203 6.63 -3.52 20.44
CA HIS A 203 6.60 -2.93 19.09
C HIS A 203 6.79 -3.98 17.99
N SER A 204 7.77 -4.85 18.10
CA SER A 204 8.03 -5.91 17.11
C SER A 204 6.90 -6.93 17.06
N MET A 205 6.29 -7.27 18.20
CA MET A 205 5.16 -8.19 18.25
C MET A 205 3.93 -7.62 17.55
N ILE A 206 3.61 -6.33 17.72
CA ILE A 206 2.52 -5.66 17.01
C ILE A 206 2.80 -5.64 15.49
N LEU A 207 4.03 -5.35 15.07
CA LEU A 207 4.41 -5.42 13.65
C LEU A 207 4.18 -6.82 13.07
N ASN A 208 4.53 -7.86 13.82
CA ASN A 208 4.35 -9.25 13.38
C ASN A 208 2.86 -9.62 13.29
N ILE A 209 2.02 -9.19 14.21
CA ILE A 209 0.56 -9.39 14.16
C ILE A 209 -0.04 -8.67 12.93
N ASN A 210 0.34 -7.42 12.69
CA ASN A 210 -0.07 -6.69 11.49
C ASN A 210 0.33 -7.44 10.23
N ASN A 211 1.60 -7.88 10.14
CA ASN A 211 2.11 -8.63 8.99
C ASN A 211 1.33 -9.91 8.75
N LEU A 212 1.00 -10.65 9.82
CA LEU A 212 0.22 -11.89 9.74
C LEU A 212 -1.16 -11.62 9.14
N ILE A 213 -1.93 -10.70 9.72
CA ILE A 213 -3.31 -10.44 9.33
C ILE A 213 -3.40 -9.83 7.92
N TYR A 214 -2.53 -8.87 7.58
CA TYR A 214 -2.54 -8.28 6.24
C TYR A 214 -2.12 -9.28 5.14
N ARG A 215 -1.29 -10.26 5.47
CA ARG A 215 -0.86 -11.33 4.53
C ARG A 215 -1.96 -12.34 4.22
N LEU A 216 -2.90 -12.56 5.14
CA LEU A 216 -4.01 -13.51 4.95
C LEU A 216 -4.99 -13.07 3.85
N GLU A 217 -5.04 -11.78 3.51
CA GLU A 217 -6.02 -11.22 2.56
C GLU A 217 -7.47 -11.66 2.86
N PRO A 218 -7.94 -11.56 4.11
CA PRO A 218 -9.20 -12.17 4.50
C PRO A 218 -10.38 -11.49 3.80
N ASN A 219 -11.37 -12.28 3.41
CA ASN A 219 -12.67 -11.79 3.00
C ASN A 219 -13.56 -11.47 4.23
N ASP A 220 -14.72 -10.84 4.00
CA ASP A 220 -15.60 -10.42 5.09
C ASP A 220 -16.13 -11.61 5.95
N LYS A 221 -16.25 -12.81 5.38
CA LYS A 221 -16.64 -14.02 6.12
C LYS A 221 -15.51 -14.48 7.04
N GLU A 222 -14.29 -14.50 6.52
CA GLU A 222 -13.09 -14.87 7.27
C GLU A 222 -12.79 -13.88 8.40
N LEU A 223 -12.96 -12.57 8.17
CA LEU A 223 -12.85 -11.57 9.24
C LEU A 223 -13.88 -11.81 10.36
N ARG A 224 -15.12 -12.14 10.01
CA ARG A 224 -16.14 -12.47 11.03
C ARG A 224 -15.79 -13.72 11.82
N ILE A 225 -15.26 -14.75 11.15
CA ILE A 225 -14.79 -15.97 11.83
C ILE A 225 -13.65 -15.63 12.80
N LEU A 226 -12.64 -14.87 12.36
CA LEU A 226 -11.55 -14.42 13.22
C LEU A 226 -12.04 -13.60 14.41
N ALA A 227 -12.95 -12.65 14.19
CA ALA A 227 -13.55 -11.86 15.24
C ALA A 227 -14.32 -12.73 16.27
N SER A 228 -15.05 -13.74 15.78
CA SER A 228 -15.79 -14.68 16.64
C SER A 228 -14.84 -15.54 17.49
N ILE A 229 -13.75 -16.03 16.91
CA ILE A 229 -12.72 -16.79 17.64
C ILE A 229 -12.10 -15.90 18.72
N ILE A 230 -11.68 -14.68 18.40
CA ILE A 230 -11.07 -13.73 19.32
C ILE A 230 -12.04 -13.44 20.48
N SER A 231 -13.32 -13.14 20.17
CA SER A 231 -14.34 -12.86 21.17
C SER A 231 -14.64 -14.07 22.06
N SER A 232 -14.64 -15.28 21.51
CA SER A 232 -14.85 -16.50 22.29
C SER A 232 -13.71 -16.75 23.28
N LEU A 233 -12.45 -16.56 22.85
CA LEU A 233 -11.28 -16.74 23.70
C LEU A 233 -11.09 -15.62 24.73
N SER A 234 -11.72 -14.46 24.53
CA SER A 234 -11.64 -13.34 25.48
C SER A 234 -12.68 -13.39 26.60
N ARG A 235 -13.75 -14.18 26.42
CA ARG A 235 -14.75 -14.43 27.48
C ARG A 235 -14.15 -15.33 28.55
N LYS A 236 -14.18 -14.89 29.79
CA LYS A 236 -14.03 -15.72 31.01
C LYS A 236 -15.40 -16.12 31.49
#